data_56160876cd98b6229197d3f6bb1152df
#
_entry.id   56160876cd98b6229197d3f6bb1152df
#
_cell.length_a   1.000
_cell.length_b   1.000
_cell.length_c   1.000
_cell.angle_alpha   90.00
_cell.angle_beta   90.00
_cell.angle_gamma   90.00
#
_symmetry.space_group_name_H-M   'P 1'
#
loop_
_entity.id
_entity.type
_entity.pdbx_description
1 polymer ?
#
loop_
_entity_poly.entity_id
_entity_poly.type
_entity_poly.pdbx_seq_one_letter_code
_entity_poly.pdbx_strand_id
1 'polypeptide(L)'
;MPTARKEAAGAATELRLAPRLPGLLRRLAGLLGSLLAVGGAKAIELPENRAEALYHVYKGGGVTADGPALLVRKSLADKVSLSGSYYVDAVSNASIDVVTTASPFKEKRTSYDLGIDYAHRDSLMSLSIYQSKEPDYVADAFSLDVSHEFFGNMTTVALGYTRALDKVSKKTEASFSDYAKHW
;
A
#
# COMPACT_ATOMS: atom_id res chain seq x y z
N MET A 1 15.60 -79.42 -25.52
CA MET A 1 16.81 -79.13 -24.76
C MET A 1 16.70 -77.74 -24.21
N PRO A 2 17.02 -77.52 -22.97
CA PRO A 2 16.24 -76.63 -22.10
C PRO A 2 16.64 -75.14 -22.08
N THR A 3 15.67 -74.38 -21.96
CA THR A 3 15.61 -72.92 -21.74
C THR A 3 16.12 -72.54 -20.35
N ALA A 4 17.05 -71.62 -20.29
CA ALA A 4 17.42 -70.92 -19.04
C ALA A 4 16.72 -69.56 -18.92
N ARG A 5 15.80 -69.51 -18.00
CA ARG A 5 15.12 -68.33 -17.56
C ARG A 5 16.01 -67.58 -16.53
N LYS A 6 16.42 -66.37 -16.80
CA LYS A 6 17.18 -65.58 -15.87
C LYS A 6 16.25 -64.49 -15.27
N GLU A 7 15.90 -64.66 -14.02
CA GLU A 7 15.18 -63.74 -13.22
C GLU A 7 16.04 -62.49 -12.92
N ALA A 8 15.51 -61.34 -13.26
CA ALA A 8 16.08 -60.07 -12.81
C ALA A 8 15.35 -59.65 -11.51
N ALA A 9 16.04 -59.79 -10.40
CA ALA A 9 15.60 -59.27 -9.11
C ALA A 9 15.71 -57.76 -9.11
N GLY A 10 14.57 -57.09 -9.13
CA GLY A 10 14.50 -55.67 -8.93
C GLY A 10 14.74 -55.31 -7.47
N ALA A 11 15.77 -54.53 -7.23
CA ALA A 11 16.05 -53.92 -5.93
C ALA A 11 14.98 -52.87 -5.60
N ALA A 12 14.06 -53.23 -4.71
CA ALA A 12 13.19 -52.28 -4.05
C ALA A 12 14.02 -51.48 -3.04
N THR A 13 14.40 -50.29 -3.39
CA THR A 13 14.99 -49.32 -2.45
C THR A 13 13.88 -48.87 -1.49
N GLU A 14 13.91 -49.41 -0.29
CA GLU A 14 13.07 -48.94 0.81
C GLU A 14 13.41 -47.47 1.15
N LEU A 15 12.50 -46.57 0.86
CA LEU A 15 12.56 -45.23 1.36
C LEU A 15 12.04 -45.23 2.81
N ARG A 16 12.90 -45.66 3.73
CA ARG A 16 12.69 -45.50 5.17
C ARG A 16 13.37 -44.21 5.56
N LEU A 17 12.64 -43.24 6.05
CA LEU A 17 12.82 -42.36 7.17
C LEU A 17 11.96 -41.06 7.02
N ALA A 18 10.68 -41.21 7.32
CA ALA A 18 9.98 -40.05 7.86
C ALA A 18 10.15 -40.11 9.39
N PRO A 19 10.72 -39.10 10.04
CA PRO A 19 10.79 -39.07 11.49
C PRO A 19 9.35 -39.12 12.05
N ARG A 20 9.09 -40.02 12.98
CA ARG A 20 7.82 -40.11 13.70
C ARG A 20 7.66 -38.84 14.54
N LEU A 21 6.97 -37.84 14.02
CA LEU A 21 6.58 -36.66 14.76
C LEU A 21 5.75 -37.08 15.98
N PRO A 22 6.03 -36.53 17.17
CA PRO A 22 5.25 -36.82 18.38
C PRO A 22 3.77 -36.53 18.12
N GLY A 23 2.89 -37.34 18.68
CA GLY A 23 1.46 -37.37 18.36
C GLY A 23 0.73 -36.02 18.43
N LEU A 24 1.23 -35.11 19.26
CA LEU A 24 0.75 -33.73 19.36
C LEU A 24 1.03 -32.91 18.08
N LEU A 25 2.25 -33.00 17.54
CA LEU A 25 2.61 -32.31 16.28
C LEU A 25 1.83 -32.84 15.08
N ARG A 26 1.54 -34.14 15.07
CA ARG A 26 0.73 -34.76 14.01
C ARG A 26 -0.72 -34.34 14.07
N ARG A 27 -1.27 -34.13 15.27
CA ARG A 27 -2.63 -33.58 15.48
C ARG A 27 -2.70 -32.09 15.13
N LEU A 28 -1.68 -31.31 15.48
CA LEU A 28 -1.55 -29.90 15.08
C LEU A 28 -1.38 -29.74 13.56
N ALA A 29 -0.54 -30.57 12.93
CA ALA A 29 -0.40 -30.56 11.47
C ALA A 29 -1.69 -31.00 10.75
N GLY A 30 -2.44 -31.94 11.31
CA GLY A 30 -3.75 -32.33 10.79
C GLY A 30 -4.81 -31.25 10.95
N LEU A 31 -4.82 -30.55 12.09
CA LEU A 31 -5.70 -29.38 12.33
C LEU A 31 -5.33 -28.20 11.42
N LEU A 32 -4.04 -27.89 11.24
CA LEU A 32 -3.60 -26.85 10.30
C LEU A 32 -3.93 -27.22 8.85
N GLY A 33 -3.75 -28.50 8.47
CA GLY A 33 -4.06 -28.99 7.12
C GLY A 33 -5.57 -28.97 6.81
N SER A 34 -6.43 -29.22 7.79
CA SER A 34 -7.88 -29.15 7.61
C SER A 34 -8.42 -27.71 7.60
N LEU A 35 -7.75 -26.79 8.29
CA LEU A 35 -8.09 -25.36 8.23
C LEU A 35 -7.77 -24.72 6.86
N LEU A 36 -6.77 -25.26 6.15
CA LEU A 36 -6.38 -24.79 4.81
C LEU A 36 -7.26 -25.37 3.67
N ALA A 37 -8.16 -26.31 3.97
CA ALA A 37 -8.95 -27.01 2.96
C ALA A 37 -10.41 -26.53 2.82
N VAL A 38 -10.85 -25.55 3.60
CA VAL A 38 -12.24 -25.05 3.56
C VAL A 38 -12.26 -23.60 3.07
N GLY A 39 -12.43 -23.46 1.77
CA GLY A 39 -12.78 -22.18 1.16
C GLY A 39 -12.39 -22.19 -0.31
N GLY A 40 -13.35 -22.11 -1.21
CA GLY A 40 -13.07 -21.65 -2.56
C GLY A 40 -12.39 -20.29 -2.43
N ALA A 41 -11.09 -20.23 -2.71
CA ALA A 41 -10.31 -19.01 -2.62
C ALA A 41 -10.93 -17.97 -3.56
N LYS A 42 -11.70 -17.03 -3.02
CA LYS A 42 -11.92 -15.76 -3.71
C LYS A 42 -10.56 -15.08 -3.72
N ALA A 43 -9.99 -14.88 -4.89
CA ALA A 43 -8.80 -14.05 -5.03
C ALA A 43 -9.15 -12.66 -4.50
N ILE A 44 -8.21 -12.03 -3.79
CA ILE A 44 -8.35 -10.65 -3.34
C ILE A 44 -8.66 -9.75 -4.55
N GLU A 45 -9.66 -8.91 -4.42
CA GLU A 45 -10.06 -8.02 -5.50
C GLU A 45 -9.15 -6.78 -5.52
N LEU A 46 -8.73 -6.38 -6.72
CA LEU A 46 -8.08 -5.10 -6.92
C LEU A 46 -9.05 -3.96 -6.58
N PRO A 47 -8.55 -2.81 -6.11
CA PRO A 47 -9.38 -1.63 -5.94
C PRO A 47 -10.09 -1.25 -7.25
N GLU A 48 -11.34 -0.82 -7.14
CA GLU A 48 -12.20 -0.49 -8.28
C GLU A 48 -11.58 0.57 -9.20
N ASN A 49 -11.88 0.42 -10.51
CA ASN A 49 -11.57 1.46 -11.48
C ASN A 49 -12.38 2.73 -11.13
N ARG A 50 -11.70 3.86 -11.01
CA ARG A 50 -12.30 5.10 -10.55
C ARG A 50 -11.68 6.29 -11.26
N ALA A 51 -12.50 7.25 -11.65
CA ALA A 51 -12.05 8.55 -12.11
C ALA A 51 -12.94 9.61 -11.47
N GLU A 52 -12.33 10.51 -10.75
CA GLU A 52 -13.01 11.59 -10.04
C GLU A 52 -12.34 12.91 -10.29
N ALA A 53 -13.15 13.95 -10.45
CA ALA A 53 -12.72 15.31 -10.46
C ALA A 53 -13.67 16.12 -9.57
N LEU A 54 -13.12 16.85 -8.63
CA LEU A 54 -13.90 17.70 -7.75
C LEU A 54 -13.19 19.04 -7.53
N TYR A 55 -13.95 20.05 -7.16
CA TYR A 55 -13.45 21.30 -6.63
C TYR A 55 -13.94 21.42 -5.19
N HIS A 56 -13.01 21.48 -4.25
CA HIS A 56 -13.34 21.59 -2.83
C HIS A 56 -13.21 23.06 -2.37
N VAL A 57 -14.03 23.41 -1.40
CA VAL A 57 -13.97 24.69 -0.71
C VAL A 57 -14.21 24.47 0.77
N TYR A 58 -13.26 24.88 1.58
CA TYR A 58 -13.38 24.91 3.03
C TYR A 58 -13.34 26.36 3.51
N LYS A 59 -14.26 26.75 4.40
CA LYS A 59 -14.27 28.05 5.05
C LYS A 59 -14.54 27.88 6.55
N GLY A 60 -13.57 28.21 7.37
CA GLY A 60 -13.72 28.11 8.82
C GLY A 60 -12.53 28.69 9.57
N GLY A 61 -12.74 29.19 10.79
CA GLY A 61 -11.69 29.73 11.63
C GLY A 61 -10.90 30.90 11.03
N GLY A 62 -11.51 31.69 10.14
CA GLY A 62 -10.83 32.78 9.43
C GLY A 62 -9.91 32.31 8.29
N VAL A 63 -9.97 31.04 7.91
CA VAL A 63 -9.20 30.44 6.81
C VAL A 63 -10.16 30.02 5.70
N THR A 64 -9.77 30.28 4.46
CA THR A 64 -10.37 29.65 3.27
C THR A 64 -9.31 28.80 2.59
N ALA A 65 -9.65 27.54 2.31
CA ALA A 65 -8.84 26.65 1.49
C ALA A 65 -9.71 26.12 0.35
N ASP A 66 -9.23 26.25 -0.87
CA ASP A 66 -9.97 25.80 -2.04
C ASP A 66 -9.03 25.31 -3.15
N GLY A 67 -9.56 24.43 -4.00
CA GLY A 67 -8.81 23.96 -5.16
C GLY A 67 -9.39 22.72 -5.83
N PRO A 68 -8.82 22.33 -6.99
CA PRO A 68 -9.18 21.13 -7.68
C PRO A 68 -8.52 19.88 -7.05
N ALA A 69 -9.24 18.77 -7.10
CA ALA A 69 -8.71 17.45 -6.84
C ALA A 69 -9.11 16.47 -7.96
N LEU A 70 -8.15 15.69 -8.40
CA LEU A 70 -8.31 14.65 -9.43
C LEU A 70 -7.83 13.32 -8.87
N LEU A 71 -8.55 12.26 -9.15
CA LEU A 71 -8.16 10.88 -8.87
C LEU A 71 -8.47 10.02 -10.08
N VAL A 72 -7.51 9.23 -10.50
CA VAL A 72 -7.70 8.19 -11.52
C VAL A 72 -7.11 6.89 -11.00
N ARG A 73 -7.88 5.82 -11.09
CA ARG A 73 -7.43 4.46 -10.84
C ARG A 73 -7.90 3.56 -11.97
N LYS A 74 -6.99 2.75 -12.47
CA LYS A 74 -7.26 1.84 -13.58
C LYS A 74 -6.55 0.51 -13.39
N SER A 75 -7.31 -0.58 -13.39
CA SER A 75 -6.77 -1.92 -13.52
C SER A 75 -6.29 -2.14 -14.95
N LEU A 76 -5.02 -2.52 -15.11
CA LEU A 76 -4.41 -2.80 -16.41
C LEU A 76 -4.57 -4.27 -16.80
N ALA A 77 -4.70 -5.15 -15.79
CA ALA A 77 -4.94 -6.58 -15.91
C ALA A 77 -5.63 -7.04 -14.63
N ASP A 78 -6.04 -8.30 -14.58
CA ASP A 78 -6.75 -8.87 -13.41
C ASP A 78 -5.94 -8.83 -12.10
N LYS A 79 -4.65 -8.50 -12.18
CA LYS A 79 -3.71 -8.54 -11.05
C LYS A 79 -3.00 -7.23 -10.77
N VAL A 80 -3.13 -6.24 -11.64
CA VAL A 80 -2.39 -4.98 -11.52
C VAL A 80 -3.35 -3.81 -11.63
N SER A 81 -3.27 -2.86 -10.73
CA SER A 81 -3.97 -1.58 -10.78
C SER A 81 -2.97 -0.44 -10.65
N LEU A 82 -3.16 0.62 -11.42
CA LEU A 82 -2.43 1.87 -11.30
C LEU A 82 -3.37 2.95 -10.78
N SER A 83 -2.87 3.78 -9.90
CA SER A 83 -3.58 4.96 -9.40
C SER A 83 -2.71 6.20 -9.48
N GLY A 84 -3.37 7.33 -9.67
CA GLY A 84 -2.74 8.64 -9.60
C GLY A 84 -3.73 9.66 -9.06
N SER A 85 -3.25 10.54 -8.18
CA SER A 85 -4.03 11.67 -7.69
C SER A 85 -3.25 12.97 -7.80
N TYR A 86 -3.98 14.04 -8.00
CA TYR A 86 -3.48 15.39 -8.00
C TYR A 86 -4.40 16.26 -7.18
N TYR A 87 -3.85 17.02 -6.25
CA TYR A 87 -4.60 17.82 -5.31
C TYR A 87 -3.96 19.19 -5.16
N VAL A 88 -4.77 20.24 -5.16
CA VAL A 88 -4.34 21.62 -4.95
C VAL A 88 -5.16 22.24 -3.84
N ASP A 89 -4.47 22.85 -2.87
CA ASP A 89 -5.03 23.75 -1.88
C ASP A 89 -4.47 25.16 -2.08
N ALA A 90 -5.33 26.10 -2.37
CA ALA A 90 -5.03 27.51 -2.27
C ALA A 90 -5.54 28.00 -0.91
N VAL A 91 -4.63 28.21 0.03
CA VAL A 91 -4.97 28.62 1.39
C VAL A 91 -4.83 30.12 1.52
N SER A 92 -5.90 30.81 1.92
CA SER A 92 -5.90 32.23 2.24
C SER A 92 -6.40 32.42 3.66
N ASN A 93 -5.70 33.22 4.43
CA ASN A 93 -6.13 33.65 5.74
C ASN A 93 -6.69 35.06 5.62
N ALA A 94 -7.94 35.25 6.04
CA ALA A 94 -8.67 36.53 6.03
C ALA A 94 -9.41 36.73 7.36
N SER A 95 -8.76 36.41 8.50
CA SER A 95 -9.33 36.84 9.78
C SER A 95 -9.34 38.36 9.87
N ILE A 96 -10.34 38.93 10.56
CA ILE A 96 -10.47 40.36 10.75
C ILE A 96 -9.20 40.96 11.38
N ASP A 97 -8.57 40.24 12.30
CA ASP A 97 -7.33 40.65 12.95
C ASP A 97 -6.14 40.69 11.96
N VAL A 98 -6.08 39.76 11.02
CA VAL A 98 -5.02 39.70 9.98
C VAL A 98 -5.25 40.85 8.97
N VAL A 99 -6.48 41.13 8.57
CA VAL A 99 -6.78 42.18 7.60
C VAL A 99 -6.46 43.56 8.18
N THR A 100 -6.59 43.74 9.49
CA THR A 100 -6.33 45.02 10.16
C THR A 100 -4.88 45.25 10.57
N THR A 101 -4.10 44.19 10.77
CA THR A 101 -2.74 44.25 11.35
C THR A 101 -1.64 43.65 10.47
N ALA A 102 -1.97 42.83 9.48
CA ALA A 102 -0.99 42.16 8.61
C ALA A 102 -1.52 42.04 7.18
N SER A 103 -0.62 41.78 6.24
CA SER A 103 -0.99 41.48 4.84
C SER A 103 -1.73 40.16 4.74
N PRO A 104 -2.75 40.05 3.85
CA PRO A 104 -3.43 38.77 3.60
C PRO A 104 -2.43 37.71 3.19
N PHE A 105 -2.50 36.59 3.88
CA PHE A 105 -1.64 35.44 3.60
C PHE A 105 -2.29 34.61 2.50
N LYS A 106 -1.50 34.24 1.48
CA LYS A 106 -1.90 33.30 0.42
C LYS A 106 -0.79 32.27 0.21
N GLU A 107 -1.10 31.03 0.43
CA GLU A 107 -0.20 29.94 0.11
C GLU A 107 -0.88 28.90 -0.78
N LYS A 108 -0.08 28.21 -1.58
CA LYS A 108 -0.56 27.16 -2.47
C LYS A 108 0.22 25.90 -2.16
N ARG A 109 -0.50 24.86 -1.79
CA ARG A 109 -0.01 23.49 -1.70
C ARG A 109 -0.44 22.71 -2.93
N THR A 110 0.48 21.98 -3.51
CA THR A 110 0.20 21.05 -4.59
C THR A 110 0.74 19.70 -4.20
N SER A 111 -0.09 18.64 -4.28
CA SER A 111 0.33 17.30 -4.00
C SER A 111 -0.06 16.32 -5.11
N TYR A 112 0.73 15.28 -5.28
CA TYR A 112 0.46 14.15 -6.14
C TYR A 112 0.84 12.87 -5.44
N ASP A 113 0.08 11.85 -5.76
CA ASP A 113 0.32 10.49 -5.36
C ASP A 113 0.26 9.59 -6.59
N LEU A 114 1.18 8.65 -6.70
CA LEU A 114 1.18 7.61 -7.71
C LEU A 114 1.31 6.25 -7.02
N GLY A 115 0.42 5.34 -7.36
CA GLY A 115 0.36 4.03 -6.74
C GLY A 115 0.27 2.90 -7.77
N ILE A 116 0.80 1.75 -7.40
CA ILE A 116 0.63 0.48 -8.07
C ILE A 116 0.21 -0.57 -7.07
N ASP A 117 -0.87 -1.29 -7.38
CA ASP A 117 -1.36 -2.42 -6.61
C ASP A 117 -1.14 -3.70 -7.40
N TYR A 118 -0.70 -4.75 -6.74
CA TYR A 118 -0.53 -6.09 -7.29
C TYR A 118 -1.24 -7.11 -6.43
N ALA A 119 -2.25 -7.77 -7.01
CA ALA A 119 -3.02 -8.83 -6.37
C ALA A 119 -2.48 -10.21 -6.77
N HIS A 120 -2.19 -11.05 -5.78
CA HIS A 120 -1.80 -12.43 -5.99
C HIS A 120 -2.48 -13.35 -4.98
N ARG A 121 -3.43 -14.17 -5.45
CA ARG A 121 -4.28 -15.04 -4.61
C ARG A 121 -4.98 -14.20 -3.53
N ASP A 122 -4.66 -14.44 -2.27
CA ASP A 122 -5.25 -13.80 -1.09
C ASP A 122 -4.36 -12.65 -0.56
N SER A 123 -3.38 -12.20 -1.37
CA SER A 123 -2.44 -11.12 -1.00
C SER A 123 -2.58 -9.92 -1.93
N LEU A 124 -2.60 -8.73 -1.35
CA LEU A 124 -2.47 -7.46 -2.06
C LEU A 124 -1.19 -6.77 -1.63
N MET A 125 -0.39 -6.36 -2.58
CA MET A 125 0.82 -5.57 -2.40
C MET A 125 0.60 -4.21 -3.04
N SER A 126 0.83 -3.15 -2.30
CA SER A 126 0.69 -1.78 -2.76
C SER A 126 1.99 -1.02 -2.59
N LEU A 127 2.38 -0.30 -3.60
CA LEU A 127 3.52 0.59 -3.62
C LEU A 127 3.03 1.97 -4.00
N SER A 128 3.39 3.00 -3.24
CA SER A 128 3.05 4.37 -3.60
C SER A 128 4.20 5.35 -3.34
N ILE A 129 4.21 6.40 -4.13
CA ILE A 129 5.04 7.58 -3.94
C ILE A 129 4.14 8.81 -3.84
N TYR A 130 4.42 9.63 -2.87
CA TYR A 130 3.71 10.87 -2.59
C TYR A 130 4.67 12.03 -2.58
N GLN A 131 4.27 13.15 -3.17
CA GLN A 131 4.96 14.42 -3.02
C GLN A 131 3.96 15.54 -2.75
N SER A 132 4.30 16.39 -1.79
CA SER A 132 3.60 17.65 -1.52
C SER A 132 4.57 18.80 -1.58
N LYS A 133 4.17 19.88 -2.22
CA LYS A 133 4.99 21.07 -2.40
C LYS A 133 4.24 22.32 -2.02
N GLU A 134 4.83 23.05 -1.10
CA GLU A 134 4.48 24.39 -0.67
C GLU A 134 5.66 25.35 -0.94
N PRO A 135 5.50 26.65 -0.83
CA PRO A 135 6.58 27.60 -1.11
C PRO A 135 7.84 27.45 -0.23
N ASP A 136 7.67 26.94 1.00
CA ASP A 136 8.70 26.78 2.01
C ASP A 136 8.79 25.38 2.58
N TYR A 137 7.98 24.45 2.08
CA TYR A 137 7.91 23.06 2.52
C TYR A 137 7.73 22.08 1.35
N VAL A 138 8.56 21.04 1.33
CA VAL A 138 8.43 19.93 0.39
C VAL A 138 8.47 18.63 1.19
N ALA A 139 7.44 17.81 1.02
CA ALA A 139 7.36 16.48 1.59
C ALA A 139 7.39 15.43 0.49
N ASP A 140 8.31 14.48 0.60
CA ASP A 140 8.40 13.30 -0.25
C ASP A 140 8.19 12.05 0.60
N ALA A 141 7.31 11.15 0.17
CA ALA A 141 7.09 9.91 0.87
C ALA A 141 7.03 8.72 -0.08
N PHE A 142 7.44 7.58 0.45
CA PHE A 142 7.37 6.27 -0.18
C PHE A 142 6.69 5.32 0.78
N SER A 143 5.71 4.55 0.29
CA SER A 143 5.01 3.54 1.08
C SER A 143 5.00 2.19 0.38
N LEU A 144 5.17 1.15 1.17
CA LEU A 144 5.01 -0.24 0.77
C LEU A 144 4.08 -0.92 1.76
N ASP A 145 2.99 -1.49 1.26
CA ASP A 145 1.99 -2.17 2.05
C ASP A 145 1.77 -3.57 1.50
N VAL A 146 1.60 -4.53 2.40
CA VAL A 146 1.24 -5.92 2.08
C VAL A 146 0.11 -6.33 2.98
N SER A 147 -0.97 -6.82 2.40
CA SER A 147 -2.07 -7.44 3.12
C SER A 147 -2.30 -8.86 2.65
N HIS A 148 -2.74 -9.72 3.56
CA HIS A 148 -3.09 -11.10 3.27
C HIS A 148 -4.39 -11.48 3.98
N GLU A 149 -5.27 -12.11 3.23
CA GLU A 149 -6.54 -12.62 3.74
C GLU A 149 -6.41 -14.09 4.15
N PHE A 150 -6.92 -14.39 5.33
CA PHE A 150 -6.93 -15.72 5.92
C PHE A 150 -8.35 -16.22 6.13
N PHE A 151 -8.50 -17.53 6.24
CA PHE A 151 -9.76 -18.20 6.60
C PHE A 151 -10.95 -17.82 5.71
N GLY A 152 -10.73 -17.74 4.38
CA GLY A 152 -11.79 -17.39 3.44
C GLY A 152 -12.29 -15.95 3.61
N ASN A 153 -11.37 -15.01 3.79
CA ASN A 153 -11.59 -13.57 3.95
C ASN A 153 -12.21 -13.15 5.30
N MET A 154 -12.20 -14.05 6.30
CA MET A 154 -12.68 -13.70 7.63
C MET A 154 -11.67 -12.89 8.45
N THR A 155 -10.40 -12.91 8.08
CA THR A 155 -9.32 -12.19 8.76
C THR A 155 -8.34 -11.64 7.76
N THR A 156 -8.06 -10.34 7.84
CA THR A 156 -7.01 -9.70 7.03
C THR A 156 -5.89 -9.24 7.95
N VAL A 157 -4.68 -9.61 7.62
CA VAL A 157 -3.46 -9.09 8.27
C VAL A 157 -2.76 -8.18 7.28
N ALA A 158 -2.45 -6.97 7.72
CA ALA A 158 -1.74 -5.99 6.92
C ALA A 158 -0.47 -5.51 7.62
N LEU A 159 0.57 -5.30 6.83
CA LEU A 159 1.84 -4.73 7.25
C LEU A 159 2.21 -3.62 6.27
N GLY A 160 2.51 -2.44 6.80
CA GLY A 160 2.92 -1.29 6.02
C GLY A 160 4.25 -0.73 6.49
N TYR A 161 5.01 -0.19 5.55
CA TYR A 161 6.21 0.60 5.80
C TYR A 161 6.13 1.89 5.01
N THR A 162 6.25 3.02 5.69
CA THR A 162 6.31 4.33 5.06
C THR A 162 7.59 5.03 5.48
N ARG A 163 8.25 5.65 4.53
CA ARG A 163 9.37 6.54 4.78
C ARG A 163 9.08 7.90 4.15
N ALA A 164 9.17 8.94 4.95
CA ALA A 164 9.03 10.30 4.47
C ALA A 164 10.29 11.13 4.74
N LEU A 165 10.55 12.06 3.85
CA LEU A 165 11.61 13.06 3.94
C LEU A 165 11.01 14.43 3.65
N ASP A 166 11.03 15.27 4.66
CA ASP A 166 10.50 16.62 4.57
C ASP A 166 11.64 17.61 4.52
N LYS A 167 11.56 18.55 3.63
CA LYS A 167 12.48 19.69 3.52
C LYS A 167 11.74 20.98 3.87
N VAL A 168 12.24 21.67 4.87
CA VAL A 168 11.77 23.00 5.28
C VAL A 168 12.74 24.07 4.81
N SER A 169 12.24 25.14 4.26
CA SER A 169 13.01 26.30 3.82
C SER A 169 12.33 27.60 4.25
N LYS A 170 13.06 28.72 4.19
CA LYS A 170 12.49 30.05 4.44
C LYS A 170 12.53 30.88 3.17
N LYS A 171 11.43 31.53 2.82
CA LYS A 171 11.36 32.46 1.69
C LYS A 171 12.28 33.67 1.88
N THR A 172 12.48 34.10 3.13
CA THR A 172 13.27 35.30 3.49
C THR A 172 14.76 35.03 3.62
N GLU A 173 15.18 33.77 3.68
CA GLU A 173 16.56 33.37 3.90
C GLU A 173 16.91 32.14 3.06
N ALA A 174 17.42 32.36 1.86
CA ALA A 174 17.69 31.31 0.88
C ALA A 174 18.74 30.27 1.33
N SER A 175 19.55 30.59 2.33
CA SER A 175 20.55 29.70 2.91
C SER A 175 19.98 28.73 3.94
N PHE A 176 18.77 29.00 4.45
CA PHE A 176 18.14 28.13 5.45
C PHE A 176 17.43 26.96 4.79
N SER A 177 17.86 25.74 5.11
CA SER A 177 17.11 24.52 4.82
C SER A 177 17.38 23.49 5.92
N ASP A 178 16.32 22.82 6.35
CA ASP A 178 16.38 21.73 7.33
C ASP A 178 15.58 20.53 6.82
N TYR A 179 15.85 19.33 7.37
CA TYR A 179 15.25 18.09 6.94
C TYR A 179 14.71 17.32 8.12
N ALA A 180 13.45 16.88 8.02
CA ALA A 180 12.84 15.92 8.92
C ALA A 180 12.70 14.56 8.22
N LYS A 181 12.93 13.47 8.96
CA LYS A 181 12.77 12.10 8.48
C LYS A 181 11.77 11.39 9.36
N HIS A 182 10.82 10.69 8.70
CA HIS A 182 9.77 9.92 9.34
C HIS A 182 9.80 8.48 8.82
N TRP A 183 9.46 7.52 9.69
CA TRP A 183 9.30 6.09 9.41
C TRP A 183 8.15 5.48 10.20
#